data_e59a39fab64bf4725473c47eff80c4a2
#
_entry.id   e59a39fab64bf4725473c47eff80c4a2
#
_cell.length_a   1.000
_cell.length_b   1.000
_cell.length_c   1.000
_cell.angle_alpha   90.00
_cell.angle_beta   90.00
_cell.angle_gamma   90.00
#
_symmetry.space_group_name_H-M   'P 1'
#
loop_
_entity.id
_entity.type
_entity.pdbx_description
1 polymer ?
#
loop_
_entity_poly.entity_id
_entity_poly.type
_entity_poly.pdbx_seq_one_letter_code
_entity_poly.pdbx_strand_id
1 'polypeptide(L)'
;MSLVELRLSMRTYDHLTPLFLGNVETPGVNLVLDQASDLMVTNDRLMDGGFHAAEVSFNRYAIGIAKGDDSLVGLPAFILRNFRHRCWYVRRDSPLTELKELKGKRVGTDSWNDTGTMWSRAAMRDSGVDITDVKWVLGKLSPAVAQKAARPGTDSLPKGGAERLADGHYLLDALANGEIDAITTAATPEDIYKEDGRFRRLVVDYPAAEADFHKRNGFRPGLHIIAARKDYAEAHPEALLALYEALKESWAIWWAKTKRFADSAPWMAKQVEIMLRDFADEMPPYGLESEAHRKLAAYICKEQFEQGLVPEQADPGLLFKAFQNLAHAR
;
A
#
# COMPACT_ATOMS: atom_id res chain seq x y z
N MET A 1 12.24 -10.37 35.24
CA MET A 1 11.43 -11.12 34.26
C MET A 1 12.20 -11.16 32.96
N SER A 2 12.21 -12.30 32.28
CA SER A 2 12.80 -12.38 30.92
C SER A 2 11.98 -11.52 29.95
N LEU A 3 12.68 -10.78 29.08
CA LEU A 3 12.02 -10.02 28.01
C LEU A 3 11.34 -10.99 27.03
N VAL A 4 10.15 -10.62 26.54
CA VAL A 4 9.46 -11.34 25.45
C VAL A 4 10.15 -10.96 24.14
N GLU A 5 10.63 -11.95 23.37
CA GLU A 5 11.19 -11.70 22.05
C GLU A 5 10.11 -11.44 21.02
N LEU A 6 10.21 -10.33 20.29
CA LEU A 6 9.38 -10.00 19.13
C LEU A 6 10.28 -9.78 17.91
N ARG A 7 10.23 -10.69 16.92
CA ARG A 7 10.93 -10.54 15.64
C ARG A 7 10.01 -9.87 14.62
N LEU A 8 10.36 -8.67 14.18
CA LEU A 8 9.61 -7.86 13.23
C LEU A 8 10.42 -7.62 11.96
N SER A 9 9.84 -7.96 10.80
CA SER A 9 10.43 -7.61 9.50
C SER A 9 9.61 -6.53 8.80
N MET A 10 10.24 -5.42 8.43
CA MET A 10 9.62 -4.31 7.70
C MET A 10 10.66 -3.48 6.96
N ARG A 11 10.22 -2.65 6.01
CA ARG A 11 11.08 -1.68 5.34
C ARG A 11 11.43 -0.51 6.23
N THR A 12 12.62 0.07 6.01
CA THR A 12 13.10 1.28 6.70
C THR A 12 12.53 2.55 6.08
N TYR A 13 11.25 2.85 6.35
CA TYR A 13 10.68 4.15 6.00
C TYR A 13 11.24 5.23 6.94
N ASP A 14 11.34 6.48 6.46
CA ASP A 14 11.92 7.59 7.21
C ASP A 14 11.35 7.74 8.62
N HIS A 15 10.04 7.60 8.77
CA HIS A 15 9.35 7.71 10.06
C HIS A 15 9.54 6.50 10.99
N LEU A 16 10.13 5.41 10.50
CA LEU A 16 10.51 4.23 11.27
C LEU A 16 12.01 4.22 11.60
N THR A 17 12.80 5.12 11.01
CA THR A 17 14.24 5.24 11.28
C THR A 17 14.57 5.37 12.77
N PRO A 18 13.86 6.16 13.61
CA PRO A 18 14.13 6.22 15.05
C PRO A 18 14.04 4.86 15.74
N LEU A 19 13.11 3.99 15.34
CA LEU A 19 12.97 2.64 15.88
C LEU A 19 14.17 1.77 15.47
N PHE A 20 14.59 1.80 14.21
CA PHE A 20 15.76 1.06 13.71
C PHE A 20 17.09 1.52 14.34
N LEU A 21 17.20 2.79 14.73
CA LEU A 21 18.37 3.35 15.39
C LEU A 21 18.38 3.13 16.91
N GLY A 22 17.35 2.46 17.48
CA GLY A 22 17.25 2.23 18.91
C GLY A 22 16.93 3.50 19.72
N ASN A 23 16.31 4.52 19.10
CA ASN A 23 15.89 5.74 19.79
C ASN A 23 14.51 5.61 20.45
N VAL A 24 13.89 4.45 20.35
CA VAL A 24 12.58 4.12 20.92
C VAL A 24 12.72 2.91 21.82
N GLU A 25 12.16 2.99 23.02
CA GLU A 25 12.18 1.89 23.98
C GLU A 25 10.95 0.98 23.78
N THR A 26 11.13 -0.33 24.02
CA THR A 26 10.06 -1.33 24.02
C THR A 26 10.02 -2.03 25.37
N PRO A 27 9.41 -1.43 26.40
CA PRO A 27 9.41 -1.98 27.76
C PRO A 27 8.86 -3.41 27.81
N GLY A 28 9.62 -4.34 28.43
CA GLY A 28 9.23 -5.74 28.53
C GLY A 28 9.44 -6.58 27.27
N VAL A 29 9.87 -5.99 26.17
CA VAL A 29 10.05 -6.65 24.87
C VAL A 29 11.47 -6.53 24.37
N ASN A 30 12.05 -7.66 23.98
CA ASN A 30 13.27 -7.69 23.17
C ASN A 30 12.86 -7.62 21.68
N LEU A 31 12.82 -6.41 21.14
CA LEU A 31 12.43 -6.17 19.73
C LEU A 31 13.63 -6.44 18.81
N VAL A 32 13.52 -7.48 17.99
CA VAL A 32 14.51 -7.83 16.97
C VAL A 32 13.99 -7.38 15.62
N LEU A 33 14.64 -6.37 15.03
CA LEU A 33 14.27 -5.78 13.76
C LEU A 33 15.02 -6.42 12.59
N ASP A 34 14.29 -6.82 11.56
CA ASP A 34 14.81 -7.26 10.27
C ASP A 34 14.40 -6.25 9.18
N GLN A 35 15.36 -5.83 8.38
CA GLN A 35 15.12 -4.92 7.28
C GLN A 35 14.64 -5.68 6.05
N ALA A 36 13.35 -5.63 5.77
CA ALA A 36 12.75 -6.30 4.62
C ALA A 36 13.29 -5.74 3.30
N SER A 37 13.89 -6.59 2.48
CA SER A 37 14.29 -6.27 1.10
C SER A 37 13.18 -6.61 0.10
N ASP A 38 12.46 -7.71 0.34
CA ASP A 38 11.35 -8.18 -0.48
C ASP A 38 10.16 -8.59 0.41
N LEU A 39 9.01 -7.93 0.22
CA LEU A 39 7.82 -8.19 1.04
C LEU A 39 7.18 -9.55 0.75
N MET A 40 7.36 -10.13 -0.43
CA MET A 40 6.82 -11.47 -0.70
C MET A 40 7.57 -12.51 0.11
N VAL A 41 8.91 -12.44 0.11
CA VAL A 41 9.76 -13.31 0.95
C VAL A 41 9.47 -13.08 2.43
N THR A 42 9.30 -11.82 2.85
CA THR A 42 8.95 -11.45 4.23
C THR A 42 7.62 -12.08 4.66
N ASN A 43 6.58 -12.00 3.81
CA ASN A 43 5.27 -12.57 4.12
C ASN A 43 5.32 -14.12 4.18
N ASP A 44 6.08 -14.77 3.30
CA ASP A 44 6.25 -16.24 3.36
C ASP A 44 6.93 -16.62 4.67
N ARG A 45 8.01 -15.95 5.05
CA ARG A 45 8.70 -16.17 6.33
C ARG A 45 7.84 -15.85 7.56
N LEU A 46 6.93 -14.87 7.49
CA LEU A 46 5.96 -14.60 8.54
C LEU A 46 5.05 -15.83 8.74
N MET A 47 4.50 -16.36 7.65
CA MET A 47 3.59 -17.51 7.71
C MET A 47 4.31 -18.79 8.16
N ASP A 48 5.58 -18.97 7.79
CA ASP A 48 6.42 -20.12 8.18
C ASP A 48 7.01 -19.99 9.59
N GLY A 49 6.69 -18.91 10.33
CA GLY A 49 7.17 -18.71 11.71
C GLY A 49 8.56 -18.09 11.82
N GLY A 50 9.16 -17.65 10.72
CA GLY A 50 10.45 -16.93 10.70
C GLY A 50 10.39 -15.58 11.40
N PHE A 51 9.22 -14.93 11.38
CA PHE A 51 8.93 -13.68 12.09
C PHE A 51 7.66 -13.83 12.95
N HIS A 52 7.52 -12.99 14.00
CA HIS A 52 6.32 -12.89 14.79
C HIS A 52 5.34 -11.87 14.22
N ALA A 53 5.88 -10.77 13.66
CA ALA A 53 5.13 -9.74 12.98
C ALA A 53 5.90 -9.25 11.72
N ALA A 54 5.19 -8.67 10.77
CA ALA A 54 5.80 -8.10 9.57
C ALA A 54 4.97 -6.98 8.95
N GLU A 55 5.61 -6.21 8.07
CA GLU A 55 4.93 -5.36 7.10
C GLU A 55 4.20 -6.22 6.08
N VAL A 56 2.90 -5.97 5.91
CA VAL A 56 2.04 -6.71 4.99
C VAL A 56 1.27 -5.77 4.06
N SER A 57 0.93 -6.27 2.88
CA SER A 57 0.01 -5.59 1.95
C SER A 57 -1.36 -5.44 2.59
N PHE A 58 -1.85 -4.21 2.74
CA PHE A 58 -3.14 -3.95 3.37
C PHE A 58 -4.30 -4.56 2.57
N ASN A 59 -4.24 -4.50 1.23
CA ASN A 59 -5.27 -5.12 0.39
C ASN A 59 -5.31 -6.66 0.55
N ARG A 60 -4.15 -7.33 0.54
CA ARG A 60 -4.09 -8.79 0.72
C ARG A 60 -4.59 -9.22 2.10
N TYR A 61 -4.18 -8.49 3.14
CA TYR A 61 -4.68 -8.70 4.50
C TYR A 61 -6.21 -8.56 4.56
N ALA A 62 -6.76 -7.47 4.03
CA ALA A 62 -8.19 -7.21 4.05
C ALA A 62 -8.99 -8.24 3.21
N ILE A 63 -8.44 -8.74 2.09
CA ILE A 63 -9.01 -9.87 1.33
C ILE A 63 -9.05 -11.15 2.20
N GLY A 64 -7.99 -11.41 2.97
CA GLY A 64 -7.95 -12.53 3.91
C GLY A 64 -9.08 -12.43 4.92
N ILE A 65 -9.21 -11.30 5.61
CA ILE A 65 -10.30 -11.03 6.57
C ILE A 65 -11.68 -11.22 5.92
N ALA A 66 -11.89 -10.69 4.71
CA ALA A 66 -13.15 -10.85 3.98
C ALA A 66 -13.49 -12.32 3.66
N LYS A 67 -12.48 -13.18 3.54
CA LYS A 67 -12.61 -14.62 3.29
C LYS A 67 -12.61 -15.46 4.58
N GLY A 68 -12.60 -14.83 5.75
CA GLY A 68 -12.57 -15.52 7.04
C GLY A 68 -11.20 -16.06 7.45
N ASP A 69 -10.12 -15.64 6.79
CA ASP A 69 -8.75 -15.96 7.21
C ASP A 69 -8.38 -15.09 8.43
N ASP A 70 -8.20 -15.70 9.56
CA ASP A 70 -7.86 -15.09 10.84
C ASP A 70 -6.43 -15.43 11.30
N SER A 71 -5.59 -15.94 10.40
CA SER A 71 -4.20 -16.34 10.70
C SER A 71 -3.31 -15.16 11.14
N LEU A 72 -3.70 -13.93 10.79
CA LEU A 72 -3.00 -12.72 11.13
C LEU A 72 -3.87 -11.74 11.93
N VAL A 73 -3.24 -11.02 12.85
CA VAL A 73 -3.80 -9.88 13.60
C VAL A 73 -3.18 -8.60 13.07
N GLY A 74 -3.95 -7.82 12.32
CA GLY A 74 -3.51 -6.52 11.82
C GLY A 74 -3.54 -5.45 12.90
N LEU A 75 -2.46 -4.67 12.99
CA LEU A 75 -2.40 -3.46 13.80
C LEU A 75 -2.93 -2.29 12.96
N PRO A 76 -3.73 -1.36 13.53
CA PRO A 76 -4.14 -0.13 12.83
C PRO A 76 -2.95 0.83 12.73
N ALA A 77 -1.89 0.40 12.08
CA ALA A 77 -0.63 1.08 11.85
C ALA A 77 -0.38 1.16 10.35
N PHE A 78 -0.79 2.27 9.74
CA PHE A 78 -0.70 2.48 8.28
C PHE A 78 0.69 3.01 7.92
N ILE A 79 1.69 2.12 7.95
CA ILE A 79 3.10 2.47 7.80
C ILE A 79 3.52 2.93 6.40
N LEU A 80 2.72 2.64 5.38
CA LEU A 80 2.90 3.19 4.04
C LEU A 80 1.58 3.71 3.51
N ARG A 81 1.52 5.02 3.23
CA ARG A 81 0.35 5.70 2.68
C ARG A 81 0.76 6.60 1.53
N ASN A 82 0.07 6.48 0.40
CA ASN A 82 0.26 7.40 -0.73
C ASN A 82 -0.85 7.23 -1.76
N PHE A 83 -1.12 8.29 -2.51
CA PHE A 83 -1.97 8.26 -3.70
C PHE A 83 -1.33 7.46 -4.83
N ARG A 84 -2.15 7.08 -5.83
CA ARG A 84 -1.73 6.25 -6.96
C ARG A 84 -2.04 6.84 -8.34
N HIS A 85 -2.49 8.10 -8.42
CA HIS A 85 -2.69 8.80 -9.70
C HIS A 85 -1.40 8.89 -10.52
N ARG A 86 -0.26 9.03 -9.86
CA ARG A 86 1.07 9.06 -10.49
C ARG A 86 1.55 7.72 -11.05
N CYS A 87 0.87 6.60 -10.75
CA CYS A 87 1.29 5.24 -11.09
C CYS A 87 0.70 4.74 -12.40
N TRP A 88 0.23 5.64 -13.24
CA TRP A 88 -0.23 5.39 -14.59
C TRP A 88 0.75 5.94 -15.60
N TYR A 89 1.11 5.13 -16.58
CA TYR A 89 2.14 5.46 -17.56
C TYR A 89 1.63 5.19 -18.97
N VAL A 90 2.00 6.09 -19.89
CA VAL A 90 1.70 6.02 -21.32
C VAL A 90 2.97 6.27 -22.12
N ARG A 91 2.96 5.98 -23.41
CA ARG A 91 4.03 6.44 -24.29
C ARG A 91 4.14 7.96 -24.23
N ARG A 92 5.34 8.47 -24.48
CA ARG A 92 5.60 9.91 -24.45
C ARG A 92 4.75 10.69 -25.48
N ASP A 93 4.52 10.11 -26.65
CA ASP A 93 3.71 10.68 -27.75
C ASP A 93 2.19 10.39 -27.63
N SER A 94 1.76 9.69 -26.60
CA SER A 94 0.34 9.39 -26.38
C SER A 94 -0.48 10.68 -26.21
N PRO A 95 -1.67 10.80 -26.78
CA PRO A 95 -2.57 11.93 -26.56
C PRO A 95 -3.28 11.88 -25.18
N LEU A 96 -3.24 10.74 -24.48
CA LEU A 96 -3.96 10.56 -23.22
C LEU A 96 -3.34 11.38 -22.10
N THR A 97 -4.14 12.13 -21.33
CA THR A 97 -3.70 13.01 -20.24
C THR A 97 -4.47 12.82 -18.94
N GLU A 98 -5.62 12.12 -18.97
CA GLU A 98 -6.50 11.95 -17.84
C GLU A 98 -7.00 10.50 -17.72
N LEU A 99 -7.31 10.05 -16.49
CA LEU A 99 -7.79 8.69 -16.23
C LEU A 99 -9.12 8.37 -16.92
N LYS A 100 -10.01 9.35 -17.08
CA LYS A 100 -11.30 9.16 -17.75
C LYS A 100 -11.17 8.75 -19.24
N GLU A 101 -10.01 9.01 -19.85
CA GLU A 101 -9.75 8.64 -21.25
C GLU A 101 -9.36 7.18 -21.43
N LEU A 102 -9.20 6.42 -20.32
CA LEU A 102 -8.91 5.00 -20.36
C LEU A 102 -10.10 4.12 -20.77
N LYS A 103 -11.29 4.70 -20.87
CA LYS A 103 -12.49 3.98 -21.32
C LYS A 103 -12.29 3.40 -22.72
N GLY A 104 -12.51 2.09 -22.86
CA GLY A 104 -12.31 1.33 -24.11
C GLY A 104 -10.85 1.01 -24.45
N LYS A 105 -9.88 1.47 -23.66
CA LYS A 105 -8.44 1.28 -23.90
C LYS A 105 -7.94 -0.08 -23.46
N ARG A 106 -6.79 -0.50 -24.02
CA ARG A 106 -6.02 -1.66 -23.58
C ARG A 106 -5.03 -1.22 -22.51
N VAL A 107 -5.17 -1.75 -21.30
CA VAL A 107 -4.37 -1.32 -20.14
C VAL A 107 -3.65 -2.48 -19.50
N GLY A 108 -2.34 -2.38 -19.40
CA GLY A 108 -1.49 -3.36 -18.76
C GLY A 108 -1.39 -3.18 -17.25
N THR A 109 -1.31 -4.29 -16.51
CA THR A 109 -0.95 -4.30 -15.08
C THR A 109 -0.15 -5.55 -14.72
N ASP A 110 0.80 -5.40 -13.80
CA ASP A 110 1.71 -6.48 -13.37
C ASP A 110 1.16 -7.29 -12.18
N SER A 111 0.11 -6.80 -11.52
CA SER A 111 -0.56 -7.51 -10.42
C SER A 111 -2.00 -7.03 -10.28
N TRP A 112 -2.94 -7.96 -10.03
CA TRP A 112 -4.33 -7.60 -9.76
C TRP A 112 -4.60 -7.41 -8.26
N ASN A 113 -3.97 -8.20 -7.40
CA ASN A 113 -4.19 -8.18 -5.95
C ASN A 113 -3.20 -7.27 -5.18
N ASP A 114 -2.25 -6.62 -5.84
CA ASP A 114 -1.34 -5.67 -5.20
C ASP A 114 -2.11 -4.44 -4.71
N THR A 115 -1.80 -3.96 -3.49
CA THR A 115 -2.47 -2.79 -2.93
C THR A 115 -2.28 -1.55 -3.78
N GLY A 116 -1.08 -1.37 -4.35
CA GLY A 116 -0.78 -0.20 -5.18
C GLY A 116 -1.62 -0.15 -6.44
N THR A 117 -1.75 -1.28 -7.15
CA THR A 117 -2.57 -1.38 -8.38
C THR A 117 -4.06 -1.36 -8.08
N MET A 118 -4.51 -1.91 -6.94
CA MET A 118 -5.89 -1.76 -6.48
C MET A 118 -6.24 -0.28 -6.28
N TRP A 119 -5.41 0.50 -5.60
CA TRP A 119 -5.63 1.94 -5.42
C TRP A 119 -5.50 2.75 -6.71
N SER A 120 -4.65 2.32 -7.67
CA SER A 120 -4.62 2.92 -9.01
C SER A 120 -5.97 2.75 -9.70
N ARG A 121 -6.54 1.54 -9.67
CA ARG A 121 -7.87 1.28 -10.23
C ARG A 121 -8.97 2.04 -9.49
N ALA A 122 -8.87 2.20 -8.16
CA ALA A 122 -9.80 3.03 -7.39
C ALA A 122 -9.76 4.50 -7.86
N ALA A 123 -8.58 5.06 -8.13
CA ALA A 123 -8.46 6.41 -8.70
C ALA A 123 -9.07 6.51 -10.11
N MET A 124 -8.92 5.48 -10.95
CA MET A 124 -9.57 5.39 -12.25
C MET A 124 -11.10 5.35 -12.11
N ARG A 125 -11.63 4.55 -11.20
CA ARG A 125 -13.07 4.46 -10.92
C ARG A 125 -13.63 5.78 -10.38
N ASP A 126 -12.90 6.45 -9.52
CA ASP A 126 -13.23 7.79 -8.99
C ASP A 126 -13.31 8.85 -10.12
N SER A 127 -12.60 8.64 -11.25
CA SER A 127 -12.70 9.45 -12.46
C SER A 127 -13.84 9.08 -13.39
N GLY A 128 -14.68 8.08 -13.03
CA GLY A 128 -15.85 7.64 -13.78
C GLY A 128 -15.61 6.53 -14.80
N VAL A 129 -14.48 5.82 -14.73
CA VAL A 129 -14.19 4.65 -15.59
C VAL A 129 -14.26 3.37 -14.77
N ASP A 130 -15.22 2.50 -15.07
CA ASP A 130 -15.37 1.22 -14.40
C ASP A 130 -14.29 0.20 -14.85
N ILE A 131 -14.09 -0.83 -14.03
CA ILE A 131 -13.18 -1.95 -14.33
C ILE A 131 -13.54 -2.61 -15.66
N THR A 132 -14.83 -2.76 -15.95
CA THR A 132 -15.35 -3.39 -17.16
C THR A 132 -15.29 -2.50 -18.42
N ASP A 133 -15.03 -1.20 -18.24
CA ASP A 133 -14.82 -0.26 -19.35
C ASP A 133 -13.43 -0.39 -20.00
N VAL A 134 -12.53 -1.17 -19.40
CA VAL A 134 -11.13 -1.28 -19.81
C VAL A 134 -10.81 -2.70 -20.26
N LYS A 135 -10.01 -2.84 -21.31
CA LYS A 135 -9.47 -4.14 -21.79
C LYS A 135 -8.15 -4.43 -21.06
N TRP A 136 -8.22 -5.25 -20.01
CA TRP A 136 -7.07 -5.52 -19.16
C TRP A 136 -6.09 -6.50 -19.80
N VAL A 137 -4.79 -6.24 -19.65
CA VAL A 137 -3.67 -7.08 -20.06
C VAL A 137 -2.77 -7.34 -18.85
N LEU A 138 -2.64 -8.61 -18.44
CA LEU A 138 -1.78 -9.03 -17.34
C LEU A 138 -0.44 -9.50 -17.86
N GLY A 139 0.66 -9.06 -17.26
CA GLY A 139 1.99 -9.48 -17.67
C GLY A 139 3.10 -9.02 -16.74
N LYS A 140 4.30 -9.50 -16.97
CA LYS A 140 5.50 -9.00 -16.29
C LYS A 140 5.80 -7.59 -16.77
N LEU A 141 6.24 -6.72 -15.85
CA LEU A 141 6.57 -5.33 -16.21
C LEU A 141 7.78 -5.27 -17.14
N SER A 142 8.87 -5.92 -16.75
CA SER A 142 10.13 -6.00 -17.50
C SER A 142 10.97 -7.20 -17.00
N PRO A 143 12.04 -7.60 -17.73
CA PRO A 143 12.97 -8.65 -17.26
C PRO A 143 13.64 -8.30 -15.91
N ALA A 144 13.93 -7.04 -15.69
CA ALA A 144 14.64 -6.56 -14.49
C ALA A 144 13.75 -6.58 -13.24
N VAL A 145 12.43 -6.50 -13.38
CA VAL A 145 11.49 -6.56 -12.27
C VAL A 145 11.07 -8.01 -12.08
N ALA A 146 11.56 -8.64 -11.02
CA ALA A 146 11.14 -9.99 -10.67
C ALA A 146 9.61 -10.06 -10.62
N GLN A 147 9.03 -11.05 -11.31
CA GLN A 147 7.61 -11.32 -11.18
C GLN A 147 7.37 -11.68 -9.72
N LYS A 148 6.55 -10.89 -9.05
CA LYS A 148 5.97 -11.30 -7.78
C LYS A 148 5.15 -12.55 -8.11
N ALA A 149 5.65 -13.71 -7.69
CA ALA A 149 5.00 -14.96 -7.99
C ALA A 149 3.56 -14.88 -7.45
N ALA A 150 2.60 -15.03 -8.36
CA ALA A 150 1.23 -15.22 -7.94
C ALA A 150 1.19 -16.48 -7.10
N ARG A 151 0.72 -16.39 -5.86
CA ARG A 151 0.43 -17.60 -5.10
C ARG A 151 -0.68 -18.34 -5.82
N PRO A 152 -0.53 -19.64 -6.13
CA PRO A 152 -1.62 -20.40 -6.75
C PRO A 152 -2.91 -20.21 -5.97
N GLY A 153 -4.00 -19.81 -6.65
CA GLY A 153 -5.31 -19.60 -6.05
C GLY A 153 -5.56 -18.26 -5.36
N THR A 154 -4.60 -17.32 -5.33
CA THR A 154 -4.78 -16.00 -4.71
C THR A 154 -5.01 -14.86 -5.70
N ASP A 155 -4.77 -15.07 -7.00
CA ASP A 155 -5.00 -14.04 -8.02
C ASP A 155 -6.46 -14.04 -8.47
N SER A 156 -7.18 -13.01 -8.04
CA SER A 156 -8.45 -12.64 -8.66
C SER A 156 -8.19 -12.15 -10.09
N LEU A 157 -9.12 -12.42 -10.99
CA LEU A 157 -9.11 -11.83 -12.32
C LEU A 157 -10.09 -10.64 -12.37
N PRO A 158 -9.86 -9.67 -13.25
CA PRO A 158 -10.83 -8.60 -13.50
C PRO A 158 -12.20 -9.16 -13.82
N LYS A 159 -13.25 -8.48 -13.38
CA LYS A 159 -14.59 -8.68 -13.92
C LYS A 159 -14.53 -8.46 -15.45
N GLY A 160 -15.03 -9.39 -16.24
CA GLY A 160 -14.91 -9.33 -17.71
C GLY A 160 -13.67 -10.03 -18.28
N GLY A 161 -12.78 -10.55 -17.41
CA GLY A 161 -11.56 -11.24 -17.82
C GLY A 161 -10.38 -10.31 -18.12
N ALA A 162 -9.27 -10.91 -18.46
CA ALA A 162 -8.06 -10.21 -18.90
C ALA A 162 -7.29 -11.07 -19.89
N GLU A 163 -6.66 -10.43 -20.87
CA GLU A 163 -5.64 -11.05 -21.70
C GLU A 163 -4.35 -11.23 -20.86
N ARG A 164 -3.59 -12.29 -21.14
CA ARG A 164 -2.25 -12.46 -20.56
C ARG A 164 -1.21 -12.35 -21.67
N LEU A 165 -0.16 -11.57 -21.40
CA LEU A 165 1.02 -11.57 -22.27
C LEU A 165 1.67 -12.96 -22.23
N ALA A 166 2.15 -13.41 -23.39
CA ALA A 166 2.92 -14.63 -23.50
C ALA A 166 4.24 -14.55 -22.73
N ASP A 167 4.77 -15.70 -22.34
CA ASP A 167 6.08 -15.75 -21.68
C ASP A 167 7.16 -15.12 -22.58
N GLY A 168 8.05 -14.35 -21.96
CA GLY A 168 9.08 -13.57 -22.66
C GLY A 168 8.62 -12.23 -23.21
N HIS A 169 7.32 -11.87 -23.09
CA HIS A 169 6.79 -10.56 -23.44
C HIS A 169 6.56 -9.72 -22.18
N TYR A 170 6.80 -8.42 -22.28
CA TYR A 170 6.76 -7.51 -21.13
C TYR A 170 5.85 -6.32 -21.40
N LEU A 171 5.21 -5.83 -20.35
CA LEU A 171 4.27 -4.70 -20.44
C LEU A 171 4.94 -3.41 -20.93
N LEU A 172 6.20 -3.16 -20.56
CA LEU A 172 6.92 -1.98 -21.03
C LEU A 172 7.20 -2.05 -22.54
N ASP A 173 7.49 -3.23 -23.08
CA ASP A 173 7.70 -3.41 -24.52
C ASP A 173 6.37 -3.31 -25.28
N ALA A 174 5.31 -3.95 -24.78
CA ALA A 174 3.96 -3.82 -25.34
C ALA A 174 3.47 -2.37 -25.37
N LEU A 175 3.77 -1.59 -24.32
CA LEU A 175 3.46 -0.16 -24.27
C LEU A 175 4.29 0.62 -25.31
N ALA A 176 5.60 0.37 -25.39
CA ALA A 176 6.48 1.03 -26.35
C ALA A 176 6.06 0.78 -27.81
N ASN A 177 5.64 -0.46 -28.10
CA ASN A 177 5.18 -0.88 -29.43
C ASN A 177 3.75 -0.40 -29.77
N GLY A 178 3.01 0.17 -28.80
CA GLY A 178 1.62 0.58 -29.00
C GLY A 178 0.61 -0.58 -29.02
N GLU A 179 0.99 -1.75 -28.55
CA GLU A 179 0.10 -2.92 -28.41
C GLU A 179 -0.89 -2.72 -27.26
N ILE A 180 -0.51 -1.92 -26.26
CA ILE A 180 -1.38 -1.42 -25.17
C ILE A 180 -1.28 0.11 -25.08
N ASP A 181 -2.33 0.75 -24.59
CA ASP A 181 -2.44 2.22 -24.56
C ASP A 181 -1.81 2.82 -23.28
N ALA A 182 -1.87 2.10 -22.17
CA ALA A 182 -1.38 2.53 -20.86
C ALA A 182 -0.96 1.33 -20.01
N ILE A 183 -0.20 1.60 -18.96
CA ILE A 183 0.06 0.64 -17.88
C ILE A 183 -0.17 1.27 -16.51
N THR A 184 -0.59 0.45 -15.54
CA THR A 184 -0.53 0.81 -14.12
C THR A 184 0.34 -0.18 -13.37
N THR A 185 1.30 0.35 -12.61
CA THR A 185 2.22 -0.43 -11.79
C THR A 185 2.72 0.40 -10.61
N ALA A 186 3.03 -0.27 -9.49
CA ALA A 186 3.67 0.37 -8.34
C ALA A 186 5.15 0.71 -8.59
N ALA A 187 5.80 0.00 -9.51
CA ALA A 187 7.18 0.26 -9.90
C ALA A 187 7.24 1.40 -10.92
N THR A 188 8.03 2.43 -10.63
CA THR A 188 8.23 3.53 -11.57
C THR A 188 9.20 3.11 -12.68
N PRO A 189 8.80 3.13 -13.96
CA PRO A 189 9.73 2.88 -15.05
C PRO A 189 10.85 3.92 -15.08
N GLU A 190 12.11 3.50 -15.15
CA GLU A 190 13.26 4.42 -15.14
C GLU A 190 13.25 5.42 -16.30
N ASP A 191 12.70 5.02 -17.43
CA ASP A 191 12.61 5.85 -18.63
C ASP A 191 11.87 7.17 -18.43
N ILE A 192 10.98 7.28 -17.41
CA ILE A 192 10.26 8.55 -17.16
C ILE A 192 11.17 9.68 -16.64
N TYR A 193 12.34 9.34 -16.10
CA TYR A 193 13.30 10.29 -15.56
C TYR A 193 14.34 10.71 -16.61
N LYS A 194 14.32 10.10 -17.79
CA LYS A 194 15.23 10.43 -18.90
C LYS A 194 14.58 11.48 -19.80
N GLU A 195 15.39 12.41 -20.28
CA GLU A 195 14.93 13.47 -21.20
C GLU A 195 14.32 12.90 -22.49
N ASP A 196 14.95 11.87 -23.05
CA ASP A 196 14.54 11.12 -24.24
C ASP A 196 13.76 9.82 -23.93
N GLY A 197 13.29 9.65 -22.70
CA GLY A 197 12.60 8.43 -22.27
C GLY A 197 11.32 8.16 -23.06
N ARG A 198 11.02 6.89 -23.28
CA ARG A 198 9.88 6.40 -24.09
C ARG A 198 8.53 6.67 -23.44
N PHE A 199 8.49 6.84 -22.11
CA PHE A 199 7.26 6.89 -21.33
C PHE A 199 7.14 8.22 -20.57
N ARG A 200 5.89 8.54 -20.21
CA ARG A 200 5.55 9.61 -19.27
C ARG A 200 4.39 9.17 -18.39
N ARG A 201 4.15 9.93 -17.32
CA ARG A 201 2.94 9.75 -16.53
C ARG A 201 1.71 10.13 -17.36
N LEU A 202 0.64 9.33 -17.24
CA LEU A 202 -0.65 9.64 -17.85
C LEU A 202 -1.20 10.95 -17.26
N VAL A 203 -1.34 11.01 -15.95
CA VAL A 203 -1.81 12.21 -15.25
C VAL A 203 -0.63 13.15 -15.06
N VAL A 204 -0.60 14.22 -15.85
CA VAL A 204 0.53 15.19 -15.86
C VAL A 204 0.58 15.95 -14.55
N ASP A 205 -0.53 16.55 -14.13
CA ASP A 205 -0.66 17.21 -12.82
C ASP A 205 -1.29 16.25 -11.80
N TYR A 206 -0.57 15.14 -11.51
CA TYR A 206 -1.02 14.20 -10.50
C TYR A 206 -1.11 14.79 -9.09
N PRO A 207 -0.31 15.79 -8.67
CA PRO A 207 -0.49 16.42 -7.37
C PRO A 207 -1.86 17.09 -7.20
N ALA A 208 -2.34 17.80 -8.25
CA ALA A 208 -3.66 18.40 -8.24
C ALA A 208 -4.77 17.34 -8.22
N ALA A 209 -4.64 16.27 -9.02
CA ALA A 209 -5.60 15.16 -9.03
C ALA A 209 -5.65 14.43 -7.68
N GLU A 210 -4.50 14.23 -7.02
CA GLU A 210 -4.38 13.61 -5.69
C GLU A 210 -5.01 14.50 -4.59
N ALA A 211 -4.79 15.81 -4.65
CA ALA A 211 -5.41 16.77 -3.74
C ALA A 211 -6.93 16.80 -3.89
N ASP A 212 -7.43 16.76 -5.13
CA ASP A 212 -8.86 16.72 -5.42
C ASP A 212 -9.52 15.40 -4.96
N PHE A 213 -8.86 14.25 -5.19
CA PHE A 213 -9.29 12.98 -4.62
C PHE A 213 -9.39 13.05 -3.09
N HIS A 214 -8.36 13.60 -2.42
CA HIS A 214 -8.37 13.75 -0.96
C HIS A 214 -9.51 14.64 -0.49
N LYS A 215 -9.73 15.76 -1.16
CA LYS A 215 -10.82 16.69 -0.80
C LYS A 215 -12.20 16.03 -0.91
N ARG A 216 -12.42 15.18 -1.91
CA ARG A 216 -13.71 14.46 -2.09
C ARG A 216 -13.87 13.29 -1.11
N ASN A 217 -12.82 12.54 -0.87
CA ASN A 217 -12.89 11.27 -0.13
C ASN A 217 -12.48 11.40 1.34
N GLY A 218 -11.68 12.41 1.69
CA GLY A 218 -11.30 12.73 3.07
C GLY A 218 -10.26 11.79 3.68
N PHE A 219 -9.44 11.11 2.86
CA PHE A 219 -8.35 10.25 3.33
C PHE A 219 -7.26 10.07 2.26
N ARG A 220 -6.04 9.70 2.70
CA ARG A 220 -5.00 9.16 1.82
C ARG A 220 -5.05 7.63 1.79
N PRO A 221 -4.85 6.98 0.62
CA PRO A 221 -4.78 5.54 0.51
C PRO A 221 -3.73 4.90 1.41
N GLY A 222 -4.11 3.85 2.16
CA GLY A 222 -3.21 3.00 2.93
C GLY A 222 -2.72 1.84 2.07
N LEU A 223 -1.41 1.62 2.06
CA LEU A 223 -0.79 0.61 1.21
C LEU A 223 -0.34 -0.60 2.02
N HIS A 224 0.35 -0.35 3.13
CA HIS A 224 0.86 -1.39 4.00
C HIS A 224 0.53 -1.09 5.47
N ILE A 225 0.34 -2.16 6.21
CA ILE A 225 0.15 -2.16 7.66
C ILE A 225 1.16 -3.12 8.31
N ILE A 226 1.24 -3.11 9.63
CA ILE A 226 1.89 -4.19 10.38
C ILE A 226 0.82 -5.24 10.75
N ALA A 227 1.16 -6.51 10.59
CA ALA A 227 0.38 -7.62 11.11
C ALA A 227 1.27 -8.64 11.82
N ALA A 228 0.72 -9.25 12.87
CA ALA A 228 1.37 -10.32 13.62
C ALA A 228 0.64 -11.65 13.36
N ARG A 229 1.34 -12.76 13.52
CA ARG A 229 0.71 -14.08 13.54
C ARG A 229 -0.25 -14.17 14.73
N LYS A 230 -1.40 -14.77 14.50
CA LYS A 230 -2.45 -14.91 15.52
C LYS A 230 -1.97 -15.66 16.76
N ASP A 231 -1.25 -16.77 16.58
CA ASP A 231 -0.72 -17.58 17.68
C ASP A 231 0.21 -16.77 18.59
N TYR A 232 1.08 -15.93 18.01
CA TYR A 232 1.94 -15.03 18.77
C TYR A 232 1.16 -13.90 19.45
N ALA A 233 0.19 -13.31 18.74
CA ALA A 233 -0.63 -12.22 19.25
C ALA A 233 -1.46 -12.64 20.48
N GLU A 234 -2.00 -13.86 20.46
CA GLU A 234 -2.77 -14.43 21.58
C GLU A 234 -1.87 -14.81 22.77
N ALA A 235 -0.65 -15.31 22.51
CA ALA A 235 0.30 -15.68 23.54
C ALA A 235 0.98 -14.47 24.20
N HIS A 236 1.18 -13.37 23.46
CA HIS A 236 1.95 -12.18 23.86
C HIS A 236 1.27 -10.87 23.48
N PRO A 237 0.03 -10.61 23.93
CA PRO A 237 -0.70 -9.38 23.59
C PRO A 237 0.05 -8.12 24.05
N GLU A 238 0.77 -8.19 25.19
CA GLU A 238 1.57 -7.10 25.71
C GLU A 238 2.70 -6.70 24.76
N ALA A 239 3.30 -7.66 24.05
CA ALA A 239 4.37 -7.37 23.10
C ALA A 239 3.84 -6.64 21.86
N LEU A 240 2.65 -6.98 21.39
CA LEU A 240 2.00 -6.26 20.27
C LEU A 240 1.62 -4.82 20.65
N LEU A 241 1.13 -4.62 21.87
CA LEU A 241 0.80 -3.28 22.35
C LEU A 241 2.06 -2.43 22.52
N ALA A 242 3.14 -3.00 23.05
CA ALA A 242 4.43 -2.32 23.14
C ALA A 242 4.98 -1.96 21.76
N LEU A 243 4.89 -2.87 20.78
CA LEU A 243 5.24 -2.59 19.38
C LEU A 243 4.41 -1.43 18.81
N TYR A 244 3.10 -1.44 19.03
CA TYR A 244 2.21 -0.40 18.51
C TYR A 244 2.56 0.98 19.07
N GLU A 245 2.83 1.09 20.37
CA GLU A 245 3.27 2.34 20.99
C GLU A 245 4.67 2.76 20.49
N ALA A 246 5.60 1.80 20.31
CA ALA A 246 6.93 2.07 19.74
C ALA A 246 6.86 2.63 18.30
N LEU A 247 5.95 2.14 17.48
CA LEU A 247 5.72 2.68 16.13
C LEU A 247 5.21 4.13 16.18
N LYS A 248 4.30 4.44 17.11
CA LYS A 248 3.77 5.80 17.32
C LYS A 248 4.87 6.75 17.80
N GLU A 249 5.69 6.32 18.76
CA GLU A 249 6.81 7.11 19.27
C GLU A 249 7.86 7.36 18.18
N SER A 250 8.22 6.34 17.40
CA SER A 250 9.12 6.48 16.25
C SER A 250 8.64 7.57 15.28
N TRP A 251 7.35 7.55 14.95
CA TRP A 251 6.75 8.57 14.11
C TRP A 251 6.82 9.96 14.74
N ALA A 252 6.54 10.07 16.04
CA ALA A 252 6.57 11.35 16.75
C ALA A 252 7.97 11.99 16.75
N ILE A 253 9.00 11.18 17.00
CA ILE A 253 10.42 11.61 16.95
C ILE A 253 10.77 12.07 15.52
N TRP A 254 10.43 11.27 14.51
CA TRP A 254 10.68 11.63 13.11
C TRP A 254 9.95 12.92 12.72
N TRP A 255 8.68 13.07 13.10
CA TRP A 255 7.88 14.25 12.76
C TRP A 255 8.43 15.52 13.41
N ALA A 256 8.84 15.45 14.67
CA ALA A 256 9.50 16.57 15.35
C ALA A 256 10.80 16.98 14.64
N LYS A 257 11.62 15.99 14.24
CA LYS A 257 12.84 16.21 13.47
C LYS A 257 12.57 16.82 12.10
N THR A 258 11.56 16.29 11.37
CA THR A 258 11.19 16.77 10.03
C THR A 258 10.77 18.25 10.05
N LYS A 259 9.96 18.64 11.04
CA LYS A 259 9.59 20.06 11.22
C LYS A 259 10.78 20.94 11.55
N ARG A 260 11.67 20.48 12.45
CA ARG A 260 12.84 21.25 12.90
C ARG A 260 13.85 21.48 11.78
N PHE A 261 14.03 20.50 10.90
CA PHE A 261 15.05 20.49 9.85
C PHE A 261 14.43 20.61 8.45
N ALA A 262 13.30 21.30 8.32
CA ALA A 262 12.59 21.47 7.05
C ALA A 262 13.43 22.19 5.96
N ASP A 263 14.51 22.86 6.34
CA ASP A 263 15.45 23.50 5.40
C ASP A 263 16.53 22.56 4.85
N SER A 264 16.54 21.28 5.27
CA SER A 264 17.55 20.30 4.84
C SER A 264 17.38 19.85 3.38
N ALA A 265 16.20 20.10 2.75
CA ALA A 265 15.96 19.83 1.35
C ALA A 265 15.09 20.94 0.72
N PRO A 266 15.24 21.20 -0.59
CA PRO A 266 14.40 22.17 -1.30
C PRO A 266 12.92 21.87 -1.10
N TRP A 267 12.13 22.91 -0.77
CA TRP A 267 10.67 22.86 -0.57
C TRP A 267 10.16 21.95 0.54
N MET A 268 11.01 21.38 1.39
CA MET A 268 10.59 20.54 2.52
C MET A 268 9.67 21.31 3.48
N ALA A 269 9.96 22.60 3.77
CA ALA A 269 9.09 23.45 4.57
C ALA A 269 7.67 23.54 3.98
N LYS A 270 7.56 23.66 2.66
CA LYS A 270 6.25 23.65 1.97
C LYS A 270 5.52 22.32 2.11
N GLN A 271 6.24 21.21 2.07
CA GLN A 271 5.64 19.88 2.31
C GLN A 271 5.12 19.75 3.73
N VAL A 272 5.86 20.24 4.74
CA VAL A 272 5.42 20.27 6.14
C VAL A 272 4.13 21.10 6.29
N GLU A 273 4.05 22.29 5.67
CA GLU A 273 2.86 23.14 5.69
C GLU A 273 1.65 22.42 5.06
N ILE A 274 1.84 21.76 3.92
CA ILE A 274 0.78 20.97 3.26
C ILE A 274 0.32 19.83 4.16
N MET A 275 1.24 19.10 4.78
CA MET A 275 0.89 18.02 5.69
C MET A 275 0.07 18.52 6.89
N LEU A 276 0.44 19.65 7.47
CA LEU A 276 -0.28 20.25 8.60
C LEU A 276 -1.65 20.80 8.20
N ARG A 277 -1.79 21.36 7.01
CA ARG A 277 -3.04 21.96 6.53
C ARG A 277 -4.04 20.91 6.04
N ASP A 278 -3.57 19.98 5.20
CA ASP A 278 -4.46 19.12 4.43
C ASP A 278 -4.61 17.71 5.04
N PHE A 279 -3.64 17.27 5.84
CA PHE A 279 -3.58 15.89 6.34
C PHE A 279 -3.50 15.80 7.88
N ALA A 280 -3.87 16.86 8.60
CA ALA A 280 -3.77 16.88 10.08
C ALA A 280 -4.57 15.75 10.74
N ASP A 281 -5.79 15.44 10.25
CA ASP A 281 -6.65 14.36 10.76
C ASP A 281 -6.08 12.95 10.50
N GLU A 282 -5.07 12.85 9.66
CA GLU A 282 -4.40 11.60 9.32
C GLU A 282 -3.06 11.39 10.03
N MET A 283 -2.72 12.27 10.97
CA MET A 283 -1.45 12.25 11.70
C MET A 283 -1.67 12.14 13.20
N PRO A 284 -1.03 11.18 13.85
CA PRO A 284 -0.15 10.13 13.30
C PRO A 284 -0.92 9.08 12.47
N PRO A 285 -0.25 8.30 11.59
CA PRO A 285 -0.92 7.32 10.72
C PRO A 285 -1.29 6.03 11.49
N TYR A 286 -1.78 6.16 12.69
CA TYR A 286 -2.11 5.08 13.62
C TYR A 286 -3.49 5.28 14.23
N GLY A 287 -4.15 4.15 14.54
CA GLY A 287 -5.45 4.14 15.20
C GLY A 287 -6.64 4.28 14.24
N LEU A 288 -7.84 4.17 14.80
CA LEU A 288 -9.12 4.34 14.11
C LEU A 288 -9.95 5.48 14.72
N GLU A 289 -9.34 6.29 15.57
CA GLU A 289 -9.99 7.47 16.19
C GLU A 289 -10.25 8.55 15.15
N SER A 290 -9.34 8.70 14.18
CA SER A 290 -9.46 9.64 13.07
C SER A 290 -10.60 9.22 12.13
N GLU A 291 -11.39 10.19 11.67
CA GLU A 291 -12.42 9.97 10.65
C GLU A 291 -11.81 9.52 9.34
N ALA A 292 -10.66 10.08 8.95
CA ALA A 292 -9.92 9.72 7.75
C ALA A 292 -9.50 8.24 7.76
N HIS A 293 -9.04 7.71 8.90
CA HIS A 293 -8.66 6.30 8.99
C HIS A 293 -9.87 5.36 8.93
N ARG A 294 -11.01 5.74 9.49
CA ARG A 294 -12.27 4.97 9.34
C ARG A 294 -12.76 5.00 7.90
N LYS A 295 -12.71 6.16 7.22
CA LYS A 295 -13.04 6.28 5.79
C LYS A 295 -12.12 5.41 4.93
N LEU A 296 -10.81 5.42 5.20
CA LEU A 296 -9.84 4.55 4.52
C LEU A 296 -10.22 3.07 4.65
N ALA A 297 -10.52 2.60 5.87
CA ALA A 297 -10.93 1.22 6.13
C ALA A 297 -12.25 0.85 5.42
N ALA A 298 -13.23 1.75 5.41
CA ALA A 298 -14.48 1.55 4.69
C ALA A 298 -14.28 1.53 3.17
N TYR A 299 -13.46 2.43 2.66
CA TYR A 299 -13.23 2.57 1.23
C TYR A 299 -12.45 1.37 0.65
N ILE A 300 -11.46 0.82 1.35
CA ILE A 300 -10.75 -0.37 0.86
C ILE A 300 -11.70 -1.57 0.76
N CYS A 301 -12.57 -1.80 1.75
CA CYS A 301 -13.57 -2.87 1.70
C CYS A 301 -14.55 -2.69 0.54
N LYS A 302 -15.00 -1.46 0.28
CA LYS A 302 -15.83 -1.12 -0.87
C LYS A 302 -15.10 -1.43 -2.18
N GLU A 303 -13.88 -0.93 -2.36
CA GLU A 303 -13.13 -1.12 -3.60
C GLU A 303 -12.78 -2.59 -3.87
N GLN A 304 -12.52 -3.38 -2.84
CA GLN A 304 -12.32 -4.82 -3.00
C GLN A 304 -13.55 -5.51 -3.62
N PHE A 305 -14.73 -5.18 -3.15
CA PHE A 305 -15.98 -5.71 -3.70
C PHE A 305 -16.25 -5.19 -5.13
N GLU A 306 -16.15 -3.88 -5.32
CA GLU A 306 -16.41 -3.23 -6.60
C GLU A 306 -15.44 -3.69 -7.71
N GLN A 307 -14.17 -3.94 -7.34
CA GLN A 307 -13.15 -4.44 -8.26
C GLN A 307 -13.18 -5.97 -8.43
N GLY A 308 -14.10 -6.69 -7.75
CA GLY A 308 -14.26 -8.14 -7.85
C GLY A 308 -13.15 -8.95 -7.16
N LEU A 309 -12.46 -8.36 -6.18
CA LEU A 309 -11.42 -9.04 -5.39
C LEU A 309 -12.01 -9.97 -4.32
N VAL A 310 -13.22 -9.67 -3.88
CA VAL A 310 -14.01 -10.45 -2.93
C VAL A 310 -15.45 -10.59 -3.43
N PRO A 311 -16.17 -11.69 -3.06
CA PRO A 311 -17.55 -11.92 -3.51
C PRO A 311 -18.55 -10.99 -2.82
N GLU A 312 -18.27 -10.54 -1.60
CA GLU A 312 -19.12 -9.67 -0.79
C GLU A 312 -18.28 -8.57 -0.14
N GLN A 313 -18.89 -7.41 0.12
CA GLN A 313 -18.22 -6.31 0.80
C GLN A 313 -18.05 -6.66 2.28
N ALA A 314 -16.79 -6.70 2.75
CA ALA A 314 -16.50 -6.94 4.16
C ALA A 314 -16.94 -5.76 5.05
N ASP A 315 -17.30 -6.06 6.29
CA ASP A 315 -17.47 -5.04 7.34
C ASP A 315 -16.08 -4.45 7.70
N PRO A 316 -15.87 -3.14 7.52
CA PRO A 316 -14.60 -2.48 7.88
C PRO A 316 -14.21 -2.64 9.35
N GLY A 317 -15.20 -2.82 10.25
CA GLY A 317 -14.98 -3.05 11.67
C GLY A 317 -14.22 -4.34 11.98
N LEU A 318 -14.21 -5.30 11.06
CA LEU A 318 -13.50 -6.58 11.24
C LEU A 318 -12.00 -6.46 11.01
N LEU A 319 -11.52 -5.47 10.23
CA LEU A 319 -10.12 -5.38 9.81
C LEU A 319 -9.13 -5.35 10.98
N PHE A 320 -9.48 -4.68 12.07
CA PHE A 320 -8.59 -4.51 13.22
C PHE A 320 -9.22 -4.98 14.53
N LYS A 321 -10.36 -5.67 14.47
CA LYS A 321 -11.13 -6.12 15.64
C LYS A 321 -10.32 -6.99 16.58
N ALA A 322 -9.52 -7.91 16.04
CA ALA A 322 -8.69 -8.80 16.85
C ALA A 322 -7.69 -8.00 17.71
N PHE A 323 -6.98 -7.03 17.13
CA PHE A 323 -6.07 -6.16 17.87
C PHE A 323 -6.79 -5.28 18.89
N GLN A 324 -7.95 -4.71 18.55
CA GLN A 324 -8.75 -3.91 19.49
C GLN A 324 -9.20 -4.73 20.69
N ASN A 325 -9.61 -6.00 20.48
CA ASN A 325 -9.98 -6.90 21.57
C ASN A 325 -8.80 -7.16 22.52
N LEU A 326 -7.57 -7.35 21.99
CA LEU A 326 -6.37 -7.51 22.83
C LEU A 326 -6.07 -6.23 23.64
N ALA A 327 -6.32 -5.06 23.07
CA ALA A 327 -6.12 -3.78 23.76
C ALA A 327 -7.15 -3.52 24.87
N HIS A 328 -8.40 -4.00 24.70
CA HIS A 328 -9.47 -3.82 25.69
C HIS A 328 -9.49 -4.87 26.81
N ALA A 329 -8.81 -6.00 26.63
CA ALA A 329 -8.74 -7.09 27.62
C ALA A 329 -7.85 -6.74 28.85
N ARG A 330 -7.28 -5.53 28.90
CA ARG A 330 -6.53 -4.95 30.01
C ARG A 330 -7.40 -3.95 30.78
#